data_89164d1e9f418f91d0ea5a85f317f712
#
_entry.id   89164d1e9f418f91d0ea5a85f317f712
#
_cell.length_a   1.000
_cell.length_b   1.000
_cell.length_c   1.000
_cell.angle_alpha   90.00
_cell.angle_beta   90.00
_cell.angle_gamma   90.00
#
_symmetry.space_group_name_H-M   'P 1'
#
loop_
_entity.id
_entity.type
_entity.pdbx_description
1 polymer ?
#
loop_
_entity_poly.entity_id
_entity_poly.type
_entity_poly.pdbx_seq_one_letter_code
_entity_poly.pdbx_strand_id
1 'polypeptide(L)'
;MGKSWIFSIEERGERNADGEEHEEYPYPALHHMAKDVQTFPAMIRRIDSILDKFGHIKNSASMALAGIRHDIEQTAGGISRTLYTILHAAQKEGLVAQDTAPTLRDGRLMIPVAPGLKRKINGIVHDESATGKTVFIEPAEVVEANNKVRELEAAERREIIRILTVFSDELRPHVQEVLDSYQFLAKIDLVHAKAEMAEEMQAFEPEVKGEPHMDWIRAIHPLLQRSLQKQDKKVVPLDIILRGERREEREMRRVVDY
;
A
#
# COMPACT_ATOMS: atom_id res chain seq x y z
N MET A 1 10.69 7.93 11.95
CA MET A 1 10.35 7.61 13.36
C MET A 1 8.85 7.46 13.43
N GLY A 2 8.35 6.25 13.20
CA GLY A 2 6.94 5.92 13.30
C GLY A 2 6.59 5.70 14.77
N LYS A 3 5.86 6.60 15.37
CA LYS A 3 5.25 6.36 16.68
C LYS A 3 4.15 5.33 16.48
N SER A 4 4.39 4.12 16.97
CA SER A 4 3.38 3.09 17.17
C SER A 4 2.33 3.63 18.12
N TRP A 5 1.15 3.99 17.61
CA TRP A 5 -0.03 4.24 18.42
C TRP A 5 -0.64 2.89 18.79
N ILE A 6 0.09 2.13 19.61
CA ILE A 6 -0.52 1.05 20.37
C ILE A 6 -1.21 1.75 21.52
N PHE A 7 -2.53 1.70 21.55
CA PHE A 7 -3.32 2.06 22.72
C PHE A 7 -2.87 1.19 23.89
N SER A 8 -1.97 1.71 24.70
CA SER A 8 -1.75 1.20 26.05
C SER A 8 -2.97 1.64 26.84
N ILE A 9 -3.99 0.79 26.86
CA ILE A 9 -5.05 0.88 27.86
C ILE A 9 -4.37 0.47 29.15
N GLU A 10 -3.92 1.44 29.95
CA GLU A 10 -3.46 1.16 31.30
C GLU A 10 -4.65 0.65 32.09
N GLU A 11 -4.64 -0.63 32.42
CA GLU A 11 -5.55 -1.28 33.34
C GLU A 11 -5.34 -0.66 34.74
N ARG A 12 -6.26 0.21 35.16
CA ARG A 12 -6.37 0.61 36.56
C ARG A 12 -7.35 -0.34 37.23
N GLY A 13 -6.85 -1.44 37.77
CA GLY A 13 -7.64 -2.30 38.66
C GLY A 13 -7.86 -1.60 40.02
N GLU A 14 -9.07 -1.13 40.29
CA GLU A 14 -9.52 -0.83 41.66
C GLU A 14 -10.18 -2.08 42.23
N ARG A 15 -9.69 -2.54 43.41
CA ARG A 15 -10.28 -3.66 44.13
C ARG A 15 -11.46 -3.14 44.93
N ASN A 16 -12.64 -3.65 44.69
CA ASN A 16 -13.82 -3.43 45.52
C ASN A 16 -13.71 -4.23 46.85
N ALA A 17 -14.50 -3.86 47.84
CA ALA A 17 -14.50 -4.47 49.17
C ALA A 17 -14.75 -5.98 49.21
N ASP A 18 -15.24 -6.57 48.12
CA ASP A 18 -15.53 -7.99 47.98
C ASP A 18 -14.45 -8.77 47.22
N GLY A 19 -13.34 -8.12 46.85
CA GLY A 19 -12.16 -8.79 46.24
C GLY A 19 -12.31 -9.17 44.76
N GLU A 20 -13.38 -8.77 44.11
CA GLU A 20 -13.52 -8.92 42.65
C GLU A 20 -12.83 -7.76 41.91
N GLU A 21 -11.91 -8.07 41.04
CA GLU A 21 -11.27 -7.11 40.14
C GLU A 21 -12.28 -6.74 39.03
N HIS A 22 -12.94 -5.59 39.21
CA HIS A 22 -13.64 -4.95 38.08
C HIS A 22 -12.61 -4.19 37.25
N GLU A 23 -12.31 -4.68 36.07
CA GLU A 23 -11.58 -3.92 35.05
C GLU A 23 -12.45 -2.74 34.62
N GLU A 24 -12.23 -1.57 35.20
CA GLU A 24 -12.92 -0.35 34.82
C GLU A 24 -12.13 0.32 33.67
N TYR A 25 -12.60 0.12 32.46
CA TYR A 25 -11.99 0.74 31.28
C TYR A 25 -12.35 2.23 31.24
N PRO A 26 -11.35 3.14 31.04
CA PRO A 26 -11.61 4.58 30.94
C PRO A 26 -12.63 4.95 29.84
N TYR A 27 -12.71 4.11 28.80
CA TYR A 27 -13.59 4.29 27.64
C TYR A 27 -14.31 2.98 27.29
N PRO A 28 -15.36 2.60 28.03
CA PRO A 28 -16.03 1.29 27.88
C PRO A 28 -16.56 1.06 26.46
N ALA A 29 -17.12 2.08 25.81
CA ALA A 29 -17.64 1.99 24.45
C ALA A 29 -16.54 1.69 23.41
N LEU A 30 -15.40 2.35 23.51
CA LEU A 30 -14.25 2.11 22.62
C LEU A 30 -13.64 0.73 22.88
N HIS A 31 -13.54 0.33 24.15
CA HIS A 31 -13.09 -1.01 24.52
C HIS A 31 -14.01 -2.07 23.91
N HIS A 32 -15.33 -1.91 24.05
CA HIS A 32 -16.31 -2.83 23.46
C HIS A 32 -16.21 -2.91 21.94
N MET A 33 -15.92 -1.81 21.26
CA MET A 33 -15.69 -1.81 19.81
C MET A 33 -14.39 -2.50 19.41
N ALA A 34 -13.36 -2.45 20.25
CA ALA A 34 -12.03 -2.98 19.97
C ALA A 34 -11.83 -4.45 20.38
N LYS A 35 -12.68 -5.01 21.24
CA LYS A 35 -12.48 -6.33 21.88
C LYS A 35 -12.26 -7.50 20.91
N ASP A 36 -12.89 -7.44 19.74
CA ASP A 36 -12.83 -8.51 18.72
C ASP A 36 -11.79 -8.22 17.63
N VAL A 37 -11.05 -7.11 17.74
CA VAL A 37 -10.04 -6.72 16.76
C VAL A 37 -8.79 -7.57 16.93
N GLN A 38 -8.42 -8.27 15.88
CA GLN A 38 -7.20 -9.07 15.85
C GLN A 38 -6.01 -8.25 15.36
N THR A 39 -4.86 -8.48 15.97
CA THR A 39 -3.59 -7.91 15.54
C THR A 39 -2.66 -9.01 15.01
N PHE A 40 -1.87 -8.70 13.99
CA PHE A 40 -1.04 -9.69 13.30
C PHE A 40 0.46 -9.36 13.35
N PRO A 41 1.08 -9.23 14.55
CA PRO A 41 2.48 -8.81 14.65
C PRO A 41 3.46 -9.79 13.99
N ALA A 42 3.14 -11.08 13.97
CA ALA A 42 3.95 -12.08 13.29
C ALA A 42 3.92 -11.89 11.77
N MET A 43 2.74 -11.62 11.20
CA MET A 43 2.58 -11.34 9.76
C MET A 43 3.25 -10.04 9.34
N ILE A 44 3.15 -8.98 10.17
CA ILE A 44 3.86 -7.72 9.94
C ILE A 44 5.37 -7.98 9.89
N ARG A 45 5.94 -8.67 10.88
CA ARG A 45 7.36 -9.04 10.85
C ARG A 45 7.72 -9.89 9.64
N ARG A 46 6.82 -10.81 9.24
CA ARG A 46 7.03 -11.67 8.07
C ARG A 46 7.09 -10.86 6.79
N ILE A 47 6.13 -9.96 6.54
CA ILE A 47 6.15 -9.11 5.34
C ILE A 47 7.34 -8.14 5.35
N ASP A 48 7.69 -7.60 6.51
CA ASP A 48 8.89 -6.76 6.67
C ASP A 48 10.18 -7.51 6.38
N SER A 49 10.23 -8.84 6.57
CA SER A 49 11.37 -9.67 6.18
C SER A 49 11.45 -9.88 4.67
N ILE A 50 10.34 -9.75 3.95
CA ILE A 50 10.21 -9.97 2.50
C ILE A 50 10.40 -8.67 1.72
N LEU A 51 9.69 -7.59 2.14
CA LEU A 51 9.64 -6.32 1.43
C LEU A 51 10.50 -5.24 2.10
N ASP A 52 11.03 -4.35 1.28
CA ASP A 52 11.62 -3.11 1.76
C ASP A 52 10.56 -2.00 1.90
N LYS A 53 10.96 -0.81 2.35
CA LYS A 53 10.09 0.36 2.52
C LYS A 53 9.46 0.90 1.23
N PHE A 54 9.94 0.46 0.08
CA PHE A 54 9.44 0.83 -1.25
C PHE A 54 8.59 -0.28 -1.89
N GLY A 55 8.42 -1.42 -1.20
CA GLY A 55 7.69 -2.58 -1.71
C GLY A 55 8.51 -3.52 -2.62
N HIS A 56 9.83 -3.36 -2.69
CA HIS A 56 10.68 -4.29 -3.43
C HIS A 56 11.04 -5.51 -2.59
N ILE A 57 11.18 -6.66 -3.25
CA ILE A 57 11.60 -7.90 -2.59
C ILE A 57 13.06 -7.79 -2.18
N LYS A 58 13.34 -7.96 -0.89
CA LYS A 58 14.69 -7.93 -0.33
C LYS A 58 15.52 -9.13 -0.81
N ASN A 59 16.82 -8.95 -0.94
CA ASN A 59 17.75 -10.07 -1.20
C ASN A 59 17.68 -11.11 -0.07
N SER A 60 17.49 -10.64 1.16
CA SER A 60 17.36 -11.49 2.36
C SER A 60 16.00 -12.19 2.50
N ALA A 61 15.06 -12.00 1.57
CA ALA A 61 13.75 -12.64 1.61
C ALA A 61 13.83 -14.18 1.56
N SER A 62 14.86 -14.72 0.87
CA SER A 62 15.29 -16.11 0.98
C SER A 62 16.77 -16.26 0.66
N MET A 63 17.39 -17.31 1.19
CA MET A 63 18.79 -17.66 0.85
C MET A 63 18.94 -17.98 -0.65
N ALA A 64 17.94 -18.65 -1.23
CA ALA A 64 17.94 -18.97 -2.67
C ALA A 64 17.92 -17.69 -3.52
N LEU A 65 17.08 -16.71 -3.19
CA LEU A 65 17.02 -15.44 -3.91
C LEU A 65 18.34 -14.66 -3.82
N ALA A 66 18.94 -14.62 -2.63
CA ALA A 66 20.24 -13.98 -2.44
C ALA A 66 21.33 -14.63 -3.32
N GLY A 67 21.37 -15.97 -3.37
CA GLY A 67 22.30 -16.72 -4.22
C GLY A 67 22.07 -16.44 -5.70
N ILE A 68 20.84 -16.52 -6.17
CA ILE A 68 20.48 -16.25 -7.58
C ILE A 68 20.90 -14.84 -7.99
N ARG A 69 20.62 -13.82 -7.19
CA ARG A 69 21.00 -12.43 -7.48
C ARG A 69 22.51 -12.23 -7.49
N HIS A 70 23.21 -12.87 -6.56
CA HIS A 70 24.67 -12.88 -6.56
C HIS A 70 25.24 -13.50 -7.84
N ASP A 71 24.70 -14.63 -8.28
CA ASP A 71 25.13 -15.30 -9.49
C ASP A 71 24.84 -14.46 -10.76
N ILE A 72 23.71 -13.75 -10.79
CA ILE A 72 23.39 -12.79 -11.86
C ILE A 72 24.45 -11.69 -11.91
N GLU A 73 24.76 -11.06 -10.78
CA GLU A 73 25.76 -9.98 -10.69
C GLU A 73 27.15 -10.47 -11.12
N GLN A 74 27.59 -11.62 -10.63
CA GLN A 74 28.86 -12.22 -11.01
C GLN A 74 28.96 -12.52 -12.51
N THR A 75 27.89 -13.17 -13.04
CA THR A 75 27.87 -13.56 -14.46
C THR A 75 27.82 -12.33 -15.35
N ALA A 76 26.95 -11.34 -15.06
CA ALA A 76 26.86 -10.09 -15.79
C ALA A 76 28.15 -9.27 -15.73
N GLY A 77 28.83 -9.23 -14.57
CA GLY A 77 30.11 -8.61 -14.39
C GLY A 77 31.22 -9.30 -15.22
N GLY A 78 31.16 -10.62 -15.35
CA GLY A 78 32.05 -11.42 -16.23
C GLY A 78 31.84 -11.08 -17.70
N ILE A 79 30.58 -11.05 -18.15
CA ILE A 79 30.18 -10.66 -19.51
C ILE A 79 30.72 -9.27 -19.84
N SER A 80 30.47 -8.29 -18.97
CA SER A 80 30.92 -6.91 -19.18
C SER A 80 32.42 -6.83 -19.39
N ARG A 81 33.22 -7.49 -18.55
CA ARG A 81 34.68 -7.52 -18.70
C ARG A 81 35.15 -8.13 -20.04
N THR A 82 34.56 -9.26 -20.43
CA THR A 82 34.85 -9.91 -21.70
C THR A 82 34.49 -9.02 -22.88
N LEU A 83 33.29 -8.41 -22.85
CA LEU A 83 32.85 -7.49 -23.90
C LEU A 83 33.75 -6.27 -24.03
N TYR A 84 34.20 -5.65 -22.92
CA TYR A 84 35.13 -4.54 -22.97
C TYR A 84 36.49 -4.96 -23.56
N THR A 85 36.97 -6.17 -23.26
CA THR A 85 38.22 -6.70 -23.86
C THR A 85 38.07 -6.83 -25.36
N ILE A 86 36.99 -7.43 -25.86
CA ILE A 86 36.71 -7.58 -27.29
C ILE A 86 36.53 -6.21 -27.94
N LEU A 87 35.80 -5.31 -27.31
CA LEU A 87 35.54 -3.97 -27.80
C LEU A 87 36.84 -3.17 -27.96
N HIS A 88 37.71 -3.20 -26.96
CA HIS A 88 39.03 -2.53 -27.05
C HIS A 88 39.91 -3.09 -28.13
N ALA A 89 39.91 -4.39 -28.36
CA ALA A 89 40.61 -4.99 -29.49
C ALA A 89 40.02 -4.48 -30.83
N ALA A 90 38.71 -4.48 -30.99
CA ALA A 90 38.03 -3.98 -32.17
C ALA A 90 38.23 -2.47 -32.41
N GLN A 91 38.32 -1.67 -31.35
CA GLN A 91 38.65 -0.22 -31.42
C GLN A 91 40.08 0.01 -31.93
N LYS A 92 41.05 -0.77 -31.42
CA LYS A 92 42.45 -0.71 -31.89
C LYS A 92 42.61 -1.06 -33.38
N GLU A 93 41.78 -1.98 -33.88
CA GLU A 93 41.73 -2.36 -35.28
C GLU A 93 40.89 -1.41 -36.15
N GLY A 94 40.27 -0.38 -35.56
CA GLY A 94 39.40 0.57 -36.28
C GLY A 94 38.08 -0.02 -36.72
N LEU A 95 37.64 -1.14 -36.13
CA LEU A 95 36.39 -1.84 -36.47
C LEU A 95 35.16 -1.19 -35.82
N VAL A 96 35.35 -0.50 -34.71
CA VAL A 96 34.31 0.25 -33.98
C VAL A 96 34.83 1.60 -33.54
N ALA A 97 33.95 2.57 -33.35
CA ALA A 97 34.29 3.90 -32.87
C ALA A 97 34.84 3.86 -31.42
N GLN A 98 35.72 4.82 -31.07
CA GLN A 98 36.38 4.86 -29.76
C GLN A 98 35.42 5.10 -28.58
N ASP A 99 34.27 5.72 -28.85
CA ASP A 99 33.18 6.01 -27.89
C ASP A 99 32.14 4.90 -27.81
N THR A 100 32.28 3.81 -28.56
CA THR A 100 31.35 2.68 -28.53
C THR A 100 31.41 1.97 -27.18
N ALA A 101 30.24 1.66 -26.61
CA ALA A 101 30.08 0.88 -25.38
C ALA A 101 29.14 -0.32 -25.60
N PRO A 102 29.30 -1.40 -24.82
CA PRO A 102 28.35 -2.51 -24.83
C PRO A 102 26.95 -2.02 -24.53
N THR A 103 25.94 -2.60 -25.18
CA THR A 103 24.53 -2.20 -25.06
C THR A 103 23.67 -3.41 -24.68
N LEU A 104 22.72 -3.19 -23.78
CA LEU A 104 21.74 -4.21 -23.40
C LEU A 104 20.59 -4.21 -24.42
N ARG A 105 20.36 -5.35 -25.07
CA ARG A 105 19.23 -5.59 -25.99
C ARG A 105 18.62 -6.94 -25.68
N ASP A 106 17.30 -6.98 -25.52
CA ASP A 106 16.53 -8.21 -25.20
C ASP A 106 17.13 -9.04 -24.06
N GLY A 107 17.65 -8.37 -23.02
CA GLY A 107 18.28 -9.01 -21.87
C GLY A 107 19.66 -9.60 -22.16
N ARG A 108 20.34 -9.21 -23.28
CA ARG A 108 21.69 -9.63 -23.66
C ARG A 108 22.60 -8.43 -23.80
N LEU A 109 23.80 -8.54 -23.27
CA LEU A 109 24.84 -7.56 -23.52
C LEU A 109 25.49 -7.84 -24.87
N MET A 110 25.54 -6.84 -25.75
CA MET A 110 25.99 -6.93 -27.12
C MET A 110 26.89 -5.76 -27.48
N ILE A 111 27.65 -5.90 -28.57
CA ILE A 111 28.49 -4.85 -29.17
C ILE A 111 27.76 -4.25 -30.38
N PRO A 112 27.53 -2.92 -30.41
CA PRO A 112 27.02 -2.24 -31.60
C PRO A 112 28.18 -2.06 -32.62
N VAL A 113 27.95 -2.49 -33.88
CA VAL A 113 28.93 -2.50 -34.95
C VAL A 113 28.34 -1.95 -36.24
N ALA A 114 29.12 -1.30 -37.08
CA ALA A 114 28.70 -0.93 -38.43
C ALA A 114 28.41 -2.18 -39.28
N PRO A 115 27.34 -2.19 -40.12
CA PRO A 115 26.93 -3.39 -40.88
C PRO A 115 28.02 -4.01 -41.74
N GLY A 116 28.88 -3.18 -42.32
CA GLY A 116 30.01 -3.63 -43.14
C GLY A 116 31.09 -4.40 -42.37
N LEU A 117 31.15 -4.28 -41.07
CA LEU A 117 32.14 -4.87 -40.19
C LEU A 117 31.62 -6.08 -39.39
N LYS A 118 30.34 -6.46 -39.58
CA LYS A 118 29.70 -7.55 -38.84
C LYS A 118 30.40 -8.91 -38.90
N ARG A 119 31.13 -9.18 -39.98
CA ARG A 119 31.89 -10.44 -40.15
C ARG A 119 33.25 -10.43 -39.46
N LYS A 120 33.70 -9.29 -38.95
CA LYS A 120 35.02 -9.15 -38.29
C LYS A 120 34.99 -9.52 -36.82
N ILE A 121 33.79 -9.46 -36.18
CA ILE A 121 33.61 -9.93 -34.83
C ILE A 121 32.92 -11.29 -34.91
N ASN A 122 33.54 -12.31 -34.31
CA ASN A 122 32.96 -13.64 -34.22
C ASN A 122 31.76 -13.62 -33.25
N GLY A 123 30.55 -13.93 -33.71
CA GLY A 123 29.38 -13.90 -32.85
C GLY A 123 28.05 -14.01 -33.61
N ILE A 124 26.98 -13.86 -32.87
CA ILE A 124 25.62 -13.93 -33.38
C ILE A 124 25.08 -12.51 -33.60
N VAL A 125 24.58 -12.23 -34.79
CA VAL A 125 23.85 -10.99 -35.08
C VAL A 125 22.41 -11.17 -34.63
N HIS A 126 21.96 -10.35 -33.68
CA HIS A 126 20.62 -10.44 -33.13
C HIS A 126 19.64 -9.42 -33.71
N ASP A 127 20.13 -8.18 -33.93
CA ASP A 127 19.24 -7.08 -34.30
C ASP A 127 19.98 -6.02 -35.13
N GLU A 128 19.21 -5.17 -35.82
CA GLU A 128 19.70 -3.99 -36.51
C GLU A 128 18.98 -2.75 -35.99
N SER A 129 19.66 -1.60 -35.97
CA SER A 129 19.00 -0.34 -35.65
C SER A 129 17.93 0.00 -36.69
N ALA A 130 16.90 0.74 -36.30
CA ALA A 130 15.80 1.15 -37.19
C ALA A 130 16.28 1.87 -38.47
N THR A 131 17.45 2.46 -38.45
CA THR A 131 18.08 3.13 -39.60
C THR A 131 19.00 2.20 -40.41
N GLY A 132 19.20 0.96 -40.01
CA GLY A 132 20.11 0.01 -40.61
C GLY A 132 21.60 0.38 -40.47
N LYS A 133 21.94 1.42 -39.69
CA LYS A 133 23.32 1.91 -39.54
C LYS A 133 24.14 1.17 -38.49
N THR A 134 23.49 0.39 -37.64
CA THR A 134 24.16 -0.34 -36.55
C THR A 134 23.57 -1.75 -36.45
N VAL A 135 24.46 -2.72 -36.30
CA VAL A 135 24.13 -4.13 -36.06
C VAL A 135 24.58 -4.49 -34.66
N PHE A 136 23.75 -5.21 -33.92
CA PHE A 136 24.07 -5.65 -32.56
C PHE A 136 24.55 -7.09 -32.59
N ILE A 137 25.81 -7.28 -32.19
CA ILE A 137 26.47 -8.58 -32.21
C ILE A 137 26.69 -9.06 -30.77
N GLU A 138 26.25 -10.28 -30.51
CA GLU A 138 26.62 -11.04 -29.31
C GLU A 138 27.88 -11.84 -29.65
N PRO A 139 29.05 -11.48 -29.09
CA PRO A 139 30.26 -12.23 -29.33
C PRO A 139 30.16 -13.69 -28.85
N ALA A 140 30.75 -14.62 -29.59
CA ALA A 140 30.66 -16.05 -29.27
C ALA A 140 31.11 -16.38 -27.86
N GLU A 141 32.07 -15.62 -27.33
CA GLU A 141 32.70 -15.80 -26.01
C GLU A 141 31.70 -15.50 -24.85
N VAL A 142 30.62 -14.77 -25.12
CA VAL A 142 29.65 -14.39 -24.08
C VAL A 142 28.25 -15.00 -24.26
N VAL A 143 28.01 -15.75 -25.35
CA VAL A 143 26.71 -16.36 -25.65
C VAL A 143 26.24 -17.26 -24.51
N GLU A 144 27.09 -18.14 -24.01
CA GLU A 144 26.74 -19.05 -22.92
C GLU A 144 26.46 -18.31 -21.61
N ALA A 145 27.29 -17.30 -21.31
CA ALA A 145 27.10 -16.47 -20.12
C ALA A 145 25.81 -15.64 -20.18
N ASN A 146 25.49 -15.04 -21.34
CA ASN A 146 24.20 -14.35 -21.54
C ASN A 146 23.00 -15.31 -21.39
N ASN A 147 23.09 -16.55 -21.91
CA ASN A 147 22.05 -17.56 -21.69
C ASN A 147 21.92 -17.87 -20.20
N LYS A 148 23.04 -18.01 -19.48
CA LYS A 148 23.04 -18.26 -18.03
C LYS A 148 22.37 -17.13 -17.25
N VAL A 149 22.62 -15.87 -17.60
CA VAL A 149 21.91 -14.72 -16.98
C VAL A 149 20.39 -14.84 -17.16
N ARG A 150 19.92 -15.14 -18.39
CA ARG A 150 18.47 -15.30 -18.63
C ARG A 150 17.85 -16.48 -17.86
N GLU A 151 18.58 -17.58 -17.71
CA GLU A 151 18.14 -18.71 -16.87
C GLU A 151 18.02 -18.28 -15.39
N LEU A 152 19.01 -17.55 -14.90
CA LEU A 152 19.02 -17.02 -13.53
C LEU A 152 17.91 -16.00 -13.30
N GLU A 153 17.65 -15.07 -14.24
CA GLU A 153 16.52 -14.15 -14.17
C GLU A 153 15.17 -14.87 -14.15
N ALA A 154 15.04 -15.95 -14.93
CA ALA A 154 13.84 -16.78 -14.88
C ALA A 154 13.73 -17.54 -13.55
N ALA A 155 14.85 -17.97 -12.97
CA ALA A 155 14.90 -18.58 -11.64
C ALA A 155 14.54 -17.56 -10.54
N GLU A 156 15.04 -16.32 -10.64
CA GLU A 156 14.68 -15.22 -9.74
C GLU A 156 13.17 -14.97 -9.73
N ARG A 157 12.55 -14.83 -10.92
CA ARG A 157 11.10 -14.65 -11.03
C ARG A 157 10.33 -15.80 -10.38
N ARG A 158 10.73 -17.05 -10.60
CA ARG A 158 10.09 -18.21 -9.97
C ARG A 158 10.23 -18.19 -8.45
N GLU A 159 11.41 -17.84 -7.94
CA GLU A 159 11.65 -17.76 -6.49
C GLU A 159 10.84 -16.64 -5.84
N ILE A 160 10.74 -15.47 -6.47
CA ILE A 160 9.89 -14.36 -6.02
C ILE A 160 8.42 -14.80 -5.94
N ILE A 161 7.91 -15.46 -6.99
CA ILE A 161 6.54 -15.99 -7.00
C ILE A 161 6.36 -16.99 -5.85
N ARG A 162 7.33 -17.89 -5.62
CA ARG A 162 7.27 -18.85 -4.53
C ARG A 162 7.18 -18.17 -3.16
N ILE A 163 8.03 -17.15 -2.92
CA ILE A 163 8.04 -16.39 -1.66
C ILE A 163 6.68 -15.73 -1.41
N LEU A 164 6.16 -15.04 -2.44
CA LEU A 164 4.86 -14.35 -2.35
C LEU A 164 3.69 -15.32 -2.19
N THR A 165 3.74 -16.47 -2.87
CA THR A 165 2.71 -17.52 -2.73
C THR A 165 2.67 -18.06 -1.32
N VAL A 166 3.83 -18.41 -0.75
CA VAL A 166 3.92 -18.91 0.64
C VAL A 166 3.34 -17.89 1.61
N PHE A 167 3.72 -16.60 1.49
CA PHE A 167 3.16 -15.55 2.34
C PHE A 167 1.65 -15.38 2.16
N SER A 168 1.16 -15.46 0.91
CA SER A 168 -0.28 -15.36 0.63
C SER A 168 -1.07 -16.52 1.23
N ASP A 169 -0.50 -17.72 1.21
CA ASP A 169 -1.12 -18.91 1.81
C ASP A 169 -1.14 -18.83 3.35
N GLU A 170 -0.08 -18.25 3.96
CA GLU A 170 -0.04 -17.95 5.40
C GLU A 170 -1.10 -16.89 5.79
N LEU A 171 -1.34 -15.89 4.94
CA LEU A 171 -2.31 -14.81 5.18
C LEU A 171 -3.76 -15.26 4.94
N ARG A 172 -3.99 -16.17 4.00
CA ARG A 172 -5.34 -16.55 3.52
C ARG A 172 -6.32 -16.96 4.63
N PRO A 173 -5.94 -17.73 5.66
CA PRO A 173 -6.84 -18.06 6.77
C PRO A 173 -7.30 -16.85 7.58
N HIS A 174 -6.55 -15.77 7.55
CA HIS A 174 -6.76 -14.55 8.36
C HIS A 174 -7.37 -13.37 7.60
N VAL A 175 -7.77 -13.59 6.34
CA VAL A 175 -8.28 -12.49 5.50
C VAL A 175 -9.49 -11.83 6.11
N GLN A 176 -10.41 -12.61 6.70
CA GLN A 176 -11.62 -12.06 7.30
C GLN A 176 -11.29 -11.19 8.52
N GLU A 177 -10.43 -11.66 9.41
CA GLU A 177 -10.01 -10.90 10.60
C GLU A 177 -9.26 -9.60 10.22
N VAL A 178 -8.47 -9.63 9.13
CA VAL A 178 -7.83 -8.43 8.60
C VAL A 178 -8.87 -7.44 8.07
N LEU A 179 -9.89 -7.92 7.35
CA LEU A 179 -10.99 -7.09 6.86
C LEU A 179 -11.81 -6.49 8.01
N ASP A 180 -12.08 -7.27 9.05
CA ASP A 180 -12.81 -6.81 10.24
C ASP A 180 -12.00 -5.73 10.98
N SER A 181 -10.69 -5.91 11.11
CA SER A 181 -9.78 -4.90 11.67
C SER A 181 -9.77 -3.61 10.84
N TYR A 182 -9.78 -3.74 9.51
CA TYR A 182 -9.86 -2.57 8.62
C TYR A 182 -11.21 -1.84 8.75
N GLN A 183 -12.32 -2.56 8.85
CA GLN A 183 -13.64 -1.98 9.10
C GLN A 183 -13.71 -1.28 10.46
N PHE A 184 -13.07 -1.85 11.49
CA PHE A 184 -12.95 -1.21 12.79
C PHE A 184 -12.22 0.13 12.67
N LEU A 185 -11.07 0.18 11.98
CA LEU A 185 -10.34 1.42 11.75
C LEU A 185 -11.20 2.48 11.07
N ALA A 186 -11.98 2.10 10.05
CA ALA A 186 -12.90 3.03 9.38
C ALA A 186 -13.99 3.57 10.33
N LYS A 187 -14.50 2.72 11.24
CA LYS A 187 -15.48 3.15 12.25
C LYS A 187 -14.86 4.13 13.25
N ILE A 188 -13.65 3.84 13.72
CA ILE A 188 -12.94 4.73 14.66
C ILE A 188 -12.61 6.07 14.02
N ASP A 189 -12.16 6.07 12.77
CA ASP A 189 -11.90 7.29 12.02
C ASP A 189 -13.17 8.15 11.88
N LEU A 190 -14.31 7.53 11.56
CA LEU A 190 -15.60 8.21 11.52
C LEU A 190 -16.01 8.78 12.90
N VAL A 191 -15.80 8.02 13.99
CA VAL A 191 -16.10 8.49 15.36
C VAL A 191 -15.21 9.68 15.71
N HIS A 192 -13.91 9.60 15.38
CA HIS A 192 -12.97 10.68 15.61
C HIS A 192 -13.34 11.95 14.83
N ALA A 193 -13.65 11.82 13.54
CA ALA A 193 -14.08 12.96 12.72
C ALA A 193 -15.37 13.62 13.24
N LYS A 194 -16.32 12.81 13.76
CA LYS A 194 -17.53 13.34 14.40
C LYS A 194 -17.22 14.08 15.70
N ALA A 195 -16.28 13.56 16.50
CA ALA A 195 -15.86 14.20 17.74
C ALA A 195 -15.17 15.53 17.48
N GLU A 196 -14.23 15.59 16.53
CA GLU A 196 -13.60 16.84 16.12
C GLU A 196 -14.62 17.88 15.61
N MET A 197 -15.59 17.43 14.79
CA MET A 197 -16.64 18.29 14.30
C MET A 197 -17.53 18.81 15.46
N ALA A 198 -17.84 17.95 16.44
CA ALA A 198 -18.63 18.34 17.61
C ALA A 198 -17.88 19.38 18.47
N GLU A 199 -16.59 19.21 18.68
CA GLU A 199 -15.77 20.20 19.38
C GLU A 199 -15.72 21.53 18.64
N GLU A 200 -15.49 21.52 17.32
CA GLU A 200 -15.47 22.74 16.49
C GLU A 200 -16.81 23.50 16.55
N MET A 201 -17.91 22.76 16.56
CA MET A 201 -19.27 23.34 16.63
C MET A 201 -19.73 23.65 18.06
N GLN A 202 -18.98 23.25 19.09
CA GLN A 202 -19.43 23.27 20.49
C GLN A 202 -20.76 22.52 20.68
N ALA A 203 -20.90 21.41 19.96
CA ALA A 203 -22.09 20.59 19.96
C ALA A 203 -22.09 19.63 21.18
N PHE A 204 -23.27 19.20 21.56
CA PHE A 204 -23.50 18.19 22.59
C PHE A 204 -24.50 17.16 22.08
N GLU A 205 -24.58 16.02 22.76
CA GLU A 205 -25.50 14.94 22.42
C GLU A 205 -26.93 15.37 22.68
N PRO A 206 -27.85 15.34 21.67
CA PRO A 206 -29.24 15.65 21.86
C PRO A 206 -29.98 14.49 22.54
N GLU A 207 -30.96 14.78 23.40
CA GLU A 207 -31.91 13.78 23.88
C GLU A 207 -32.89 13.43 22.76
N VAL A 208 -32.88 12.17 22.30
CA VAL A 208 -33.77 11.69 21.24
C VAL A 208 -34.89 10.87 21.84
N LYS A 209 -36.15 11.28 21.58
CA LYS A 209 -37.36 10.59 22.03
C LYS A 209 -38.17 10.02 20.87
N GLY A 210 -38.91 8.96 21.10
CA GLY A 210 -39.81 8.35 20.12
C GLY A 210 -41.12 9.14 19.87
N GLU A 211 -41.19 10.38 20.33
CA GLU A 211 -42.37 11.26 20.23
C GLU A 211 -42.06 12.40 19.24
N PRO A 212 -43.09 12.92 18.54
CA PRO A 212 -42.93 14.08 17.66
C PRO A 212 -42.79 15.37 18.49
N HIS A 213 -41.62 15.54 19.11
CA HIS A 213 -41.25 16.66 19.95
C HIS A 213 -39.89 17.22 19.57
N MET A 214 -39.78 18.52 19.39
CA MET A 214 -38.50 19.21 19.20
C MET A 214 -38.45 20.40 20.16
N ASP A 215 -37.43 20.42 21.01
CA ASP A 215 -37.17 21.51 21.93
C ASP A 215 -35.69 21.96 21.75
N TRP A 216 -35.52 23.08 21.10
CA TRP A 216 -34.23 23.68 20.86
C TRP A 216 -34.04 24.91 21.74
N ILE A 217 -33.06 24.85 22.60
CA ILE A 217 -32.70 25.95 23.51
C ILE A 217 -31.40 26.57 23.01
N ARG A 218 -31.42 27.84 22.62
CA ARG A 218 -30.29 28.60 22.14
C ARG A 218 -29.56 27.91 20.97
N ALA A 219 -30.29 27.28 20.07
CA ALA A 219 -29.72 26.58 18.92
C ALA A 219 -29.00 27.55 17.96
N ILE A 220 -27.82 27.15 17.52
CA ILE A 220 -27.00 27.93 16.60
C ILE A 220 -26.85 27.17 15.29
N HIS A 221 -27.15 27.82 14.18
CA HIS A 221 -26.93 27.23 12.85
C HIS A 221 -25.43 27.23 12.51
N PRO A 222 -24.76 26.06 12.39
CA PRO A 222 -23.30 25.99 12.32
C PRO A 222 -22.70 26.67 11.08
N LEU A 223 -23.33 26.54 9.90
CA LEU A 223 -22.86 27.20 8.68
C LEU A 223 -22.99 28.72 8.75
N LEU A 224 -24.08 29.21 9.37
CA LEU A 224 -24.28 30.64 9.58
C LEU A 224 -23.24 31.17 10.57
N GLN A 225 -22.96 30.44 11.64
CA GLN A 225 -21.91 30.79 12.60
C GLN A 225 -20.56 30.96 11.92
N ARG A 226 -20.12 29.95 11.13
CA ARG A 226 -18.86 30.00 10.37
C ARG A 226 -18.81 31.19 9.38
N SER A 227 -19.93 31.48 8.72
CA SER A 227 -20.01 32.59 7.77
C SER A 227 -19.91 33.95 8.45
N LEU A 228 -20.59 34.11 9.59
CA LEU A 228 -20.60 35.35 10.34
C LEU A 228 -19.29 35.60 11.11
N GLN A 229 -18.66 34.55 11.62
CA GLN A 229 -17.34 34.62 12.25
C GLN A 229 -16.28 35.23 11.32
N LYS A 230 -16.33 34.91 10.02
CA LYS A 230 -15.44 35.53 9.00
C LYS A 230 -15.66 37.02 8.83
N GLN A 231 -16.76 37.54 9.33
CA GLN A 231 -17.15 38.98 9.24
C GLN A 231 -17.14 39.67 10.63
N ASP A 232 -16.55 39.00 11.66
CA ASP A 232 -16.56 39.47 13.06
C ASP A 232 -17.98 39.70 13.61
N LYS A 233 -18.98 38.97 13.08
CA LYS A 233 -20.36 39.03 13.53
C LYS A 233 -20.75 37.76 14.33
N LYS A 234 -21.70 37.92 15.27
CA LYS A 234 -22.24 36.84 16.06
C LYS A 234 -23.59 36.35 15.51
N VAL A 235 -23.84 35.07 15.60
CA VAL A 235 -25.18 34.49 15.32
C VAL A 235 -26.10 34.78 16.48
N VAL A 236 -27.35 35.10 16.19
CA VAL A 236 -28.42 35.16 17.19
C VAL A 236 -28.94 33.74 17.37
N PRO A 237 -28.89 33.16 18.60
CA PRO A 237 -29.40 31.82 18.87
C PRO A 237 -30.91 31.77 18.71
N LEU A 238 -31.42 30.59 18.37
CA LEU A 238 -32.86 30.31 18.19
C LEU A 238 -33.37 29.43 19.32
N ASP A 239 -34.47 29.86 19.96
CA ASP A 239 -35.27 29.02 20.85
C ASP A 239 -36.57 28.63 20.13
N ILE A 240 -36.83 27.31 20.01
CA ILE A 240 -38.04 26.82 19.34
C ILE A 240 -38.53 25.53 19.97
N ILE A 241 -39.84 25.47 20.24
CA ILE A 241 -40.50 24.27 20.71
C ILE A 241 -41.57 23.89 19.69
N LEU A 242 -41.49 22.67 19.16
CA LEU A 242 -42.49 22.07 18.27
C LEU A 242 -43.04 20.80 18.92
N ARG A 243 -44.35 20.70 19.04
CA ARG A 243 -45.04 19.51 19.52
C ARG A 243 -45.95 19.02 18.41
N GLY A 244 -45.81 17.77 18.01
CA GLY A 244 -46.68 17.13 17.06
C GLY A 244 -47.77 16.35 17.79
N GLU A 245 -49.01 16.43 17.31
CA GLU A 245 -50.08 15.52 17.71
C GLU A 245 -50.05 14.29 16.81
N ARG A 246 -50.09 13.07 17.37
CA ARG A 246 -50.41 11.88 16.60
C ARG A 246 -51.80 12.03 16.04
N ARG A 247 -51.97 12.33 14.76
CA ARG A 247 -53.24 12.10 14.08
C ARG A 247 -53.42 10.58 14.01
N GLU A 248 -54.37 10.04 14.74
CA GLU A 248 -54.90 8.71 14.45
C GLU A 248 -55.32 8.73 12.99
N GLU A 249 -54.79 7.85 12.17
CA GLU A 249 -55.25 7.60 10.81
C GLU A 249 -56.72 7.15 10.93
N ARG A 250 -57.63 8.07 10.78
CA ARG A 250 -59.02 7.70 10.48
C ARG A 250 -58.97 7.01 9.14
N GLU A 251 -59.19 5.69 9.11
CA GLU A 251 -59.51 4.92 7.93
C GLU A 251 -60.49 5.71 7.07
N MET A 252 -60.03 6.33 6.01
CA MET A 252 -60.87 6.81 4.94
C MET A 252 -61.35 5.55 4.20
N ARG A 253 -62.43 4.95 4.69
CA ARG A 253 -63.29 4.08 3.86
C ARG A 253 -63.74 4.94 2.69
N ARG A 254 -63.09 4.84 1.57
CA ARG A 254 -63.65 5.24 0.28
C ARG A 254 -64.81 4.30 -0.02
N VAL A 255 -66.01 4.77 0.28
CA VAL A 255 -67.18 4.27 -0.38
C VAL A 255 -67.07 4.70 -1.84
N VAL A 256 -66.73 3.74 -2.70
CA VAL A 256 -66.86 3.89 -4.15
C VAL A 256 -68.24 3.38 -4.46
N ASP A 257 -69.21 4.27 -4.51
CA ASP A 257 -70.48 4.05 -5.18
C ASP A 257 -70.39 4.72 -6.56
N TYR A 258 -70.65 3.89 -7.59
CA TYR A 258 -70.75 4.07 -9.05
C TYR A 258 -69.46 4.07 -9.86
#